data_904d757efb6e1852dcce446ecf9ea29d
#
_entry.id   904d757efb6e1852dcce446ecf9ea29d
#
_cell.length_a   1.000
_cell.length_b   1.000
_cell.length_c   1.000
_cell.angle_alpha   90.00
_cell.angle_beta   90.00
_cell.angle_gamma   90.00
#
_symmetry.space_group_name_H-M   'P 1'
#
loop_
_entity.id
_entity.type
_entity.pdbx_description
1 polymer ?
#
loop_
_entity_poly.entity_id
_entity_poly.type
_entity_poly.pdbx_seq_one_letter_code
_entity_poly.pdbx_strand_id
1 'polypeptide(L)'
;MSVSHNCGWSIWTLAVSFILWVLSQSGVATAASATAEVPVSIAPTEHVILFVLEGFGQNSLKGGTMPTLSRLVKEGAVTWSATAVKPALRLPTMASLITGMPVEKHGITWNTFEFSRGYPRAPSVFDYLDLSGGRDSAIFLMDESLYQLARPEPYTDYQMCGPLKPECSTDRIVSYIRQYFNKATSGHGYGHAILSLPHFLVVHLPEAGRVGASRGWTSKEYRDALRRVDKAIHSVMDIYQEQGLTKRTTQFVTSLSPEGSDANQEPADAAVPMVPWIASGVGIKPGYAIHQPVSILDTGATVMRTLGLQTHTEWDSRAVEEIFQAAFAAAPQGSSLQ
;
A
#
# COMPACT_ATOMS: atom_id res chain seq x y z
N MET A 1 -76.89 39.80 61.62
CA MET A 1 -76.00 39.80 62.78
C MET A 1 -74.86 38.89 62.52
N SER A 2 -73.70 39.48 62.17
CA SER A 2 -72.47 39.39 62.95
C SER A 2 -71.81 37.95 62.89
N VAL A 3 -70.58 37.69 62.63
CA VAL A 3 -69.34 38.49 62.56
C VAL A 3 -68.26 37.64 61.80
N SER A 4 -67.43 38.33 61.11
CA SER A 4 -66.20 37.90 60.53
C SER A 4 -65.19 37.28 61.51
N HIS A 5 -64.28 36.43 61.08
CA HIS A 5 -62.86 36.67 61.42
C HIS A 5 -61.93 35.92 60.47
N ASN A 6 -60.95 36.66 59.98
CA ASN A 6 -59.77 36.37 59.29
C ASN A 6 -58.92 35.20 59.89
N CYS A 7 -58.32 34.40 59.03
CA CYS A 7 -57.02 33.93 59.30
C CYS A 7 -56.18 33.79 58.00
N GLY A 8 -55.59 34.94 57.61
CA GLY A 8 -54.61 34.97 56.53
C GLY A 8 -53.21 35.01 57.09
N TRP A 9 -52.66 33.87 57.45
CA TRP A 9 -51.23 33.80 57.90
C TRP A 9 -50.65 32.38 57.75
N SER A 10 -50.63 31.80 56.59
CA SER A 10 -49.89 30.54 56.42
C SER A 10 -49.37 30.24 54.99
N ILE A 11 -49.59 31.16 54.05
CA ILE A 11 -49.15 30.91 52.67
C ILE A 11 -47.70 31.47 52.41
N TRP A 12 -47.25 32.46 53.18
CA TRP A 12 -45.96 33.06 52.95
C TRP A 12 -44.76 32.28 53.59
N THR A 13 -44.98 31.52 54.64
CA THR A 13 -43.93 30.73 55.27
C THR A 13 -43.53 29.50 54.51
N LEU A 14 -44.48 28.90 53.78
CA LEU A 14 -44.17 27.74 52.95
C LEU A 14 -43.48 28.09 51.63
N ALA A 15 -43.75 29.29 51.07
CA ALA A 15 -43.10 29.74 49.83
C ALA A 15 -41.60 30.09 50.06
N VAL A 16 -41.23 30.68 51.19
CA VAL A 16 -39.84 31.02 51.51
C VAL A 16 -39.00 29.76 51.79
N SER A 17 -39.58 28.77 52.47
CA SER A 17 -38.85 27.49 52.71
C SER A 17 -38.62 26.70 51.42
N PHE A 18 -39.51 26.76 50.46
CA PHE A 18 -39.35 26.07 49.19
C PHE A 18 -38.30 26.73 48.28
N ILE A 19 -38.21 28.07 48.32
CA ILE A 19 -37.20 28.83 47.56
C ILE A 19 -35.79 28.58 48.14
N LEU A 20 -35.66 28.48 49.45
CA LEU A 20 -34.35 28.17 50.08
C LEU A 20 -33.91 26.71 49.88
N TRP A 21 -34.83 25.77 49.70
CA TRP A 21 -34.50 24.37 49.37
C TRP A 21 -34.07 24.17 47.92
N VAL A 22 -34.64 24.93 46.98
CA VAL A 22 -34.25 24.91 45.56
C VAL A 22 -32.88 25.57 45.31
N LEU A 23 -32.52 26.57 46.10
CA LEU A 23 -31.22 27.24 45.98
C LEU A 23 -30.03 26.45 46.62
N SER A 24 -30.32 25.47 47.48
CA SER A 24 -29.29 24.63 48.09
C SER A 24 -28.88 23.42 47.23
N GLN A 25 -29.55 23.16 46.09
CA GLN A 25 -29.23 22.08 45.16
C GLN A 25 -28.51 22.55 43.87
N SER A 26 -28.10 23.81 43.82
CA SER A 26 -27.21 24.31 42.76
C SER A 26 -25.79 23.79 43.07
N GLY A 27 -25.61 22.47 43.02
CA GLY A 27 -24.31 21.87 42.90
C GLY A 27 -23.69 22.39 41.61
N VAL A 28 -22.69 23.24 41.69
CA VAL A 28 -21.84 23.61 40.57
C VAL A 28 -21.21 22.32 40.09
N ALA A 29 -21.86 21.70 39.09
CA ALA A 29 -21.21 20.68 38.28
C ALA A 29 -20.08 21.40 37.51
N THR A 30 -18.88 21.33 38.08
CA THR A 30 -17.66 21.60 37.32
C THR A 30 -17.66 20.60 36.19
N ALA A 31 -18.20 21.00 35.05
CA ALA A 31 -17.96 20.31 33.79
C ALA A 31 -16.44 20.39 33.59
N ALA A 32 -15.75 19.28 33.91
CA ALA A 32 -14.44 19.06 33.40
C ALA A 32 -14.58 19.11 31.87
N SER A 33 -14.14 20.25 31.29
CA SER A 33 -13.91 20.33 29.84
C SER A 33 -12.86 19.25 29.57
N ALA A 34 -13.33 18.07 29.25
CA ALA A 34 -12.52 17.14 28.47
C ALA A 34 -12.29 17.89 27.16
N THR A 35 -11.11 18.50 27.04
CA THR A 35 -10.57 18.89 25.75
C THR A 35 -10.53 17.60 24.96
N ALA A 36 -11.57 17.35 24.16
CA ALA A 36 -11.51 16.34 23.13
C ALA A 36 -10.32 16.75 22.28
N GLU A 37 -9.21 16.01 22.40
CA GLU A 37 -8.12 16.12 21.46
C GLU A 37 -8.76 15.90 20.09
N VAL A 38 -8.82 16.96 19.30
CA VAL A 38 -9.23 16.88 17.90
C VAL A 38 -8.25 15.88 17.28
N PRO A 39 -8.70 14.73 16.79
CA PRO A 39 -7.80 13.77 16.21
C PRO A 39 -7.05 14.49 15.09
N VAL A 40 -5.73 14.57 15.21
CA VAL A 40 -4.89 15.13 14.16
C VAL A 40 -5.09 14.23 12.95
N SER A 41 -5.87 14.69 11.99
CA SER A 41 -6.08 14.01 10.72
C SER A 41 -4.74 14.04 9.97
N ILE A 42 -4.07 12.90 9.88
CA ILE A 42 -2.91 12.77 9.00
C ILE A 42 -3.46 12.77 7.58
N ALA A 43 -2.98 13.70 6.75
CA ALA A 43 -3.36 13.72 5.34
C ALA A 43 -3.02 12.38 4.66
N PRO A 44 -3.82 11.94 3.69
CA PRO A 44 -3.50 10.76 2.89
C PRO A 44 -2.08 10.88 2.31
N THR A 45 -1.42 9.75 2.14
CA THR A 45 -0.13 9.67 1.48
C THR A 45 -0.25 10.19 0.05
N GLU A 46 0.70 11.01 -0.39
CA GLU A 46 0.71 11.53 -1.77
C GLU A 46 1.38 10.54 -2.74
N HIS A 47 2.32 9.75 -2.23
CA HIS A 47 3.10 8.82 -3.04
C HIS A 47 3.14 7.43 -2.42
N VAL A 48 2.97 6.41 -3.24
CA VAL A 48 3.12 5.00 -2.85
C VAL A 48 4.17 4.35 -3.72
N ILE A 49 5.09 3.60 -3.11
CA ILE A 49 6.05 2.76 -3.80
C ILE A 49 5.69 1.30 -3.50
N LEU A 50 5.56 0.48 -4.53
CA LEU A 50 5.39 -0.96 -4.41
C LEU A 50 6.63 -1.67 -4.97
N PHE A 51 7.42 -2.26 -4.09
CA PHE A 51 8.50 -3.17 -4.47
C PHE A 51 7.97 -4.59 -4.60
N VAL A 52 8.11 -5.16 -5.78
CA VAL A 52 7.68 -6.52 -6.08
C VAL A 52 8.90 -7.40 -6.29
N LEU A 53 9.15 -8.31 -5.36
CA LEU A 53 10.31 -9.19 -5.35
C LEU A 53 9.98 -10.58 -5.89
N GLU A 54 10.99 -11.43 -6.04
CA GLU A 54 10.85 -12.86 -6.28
C GLU A 54 11.84 -13.64 -5.42
N GLY A 55 11.41 -14.81 -4.96
CA GLY A 55 12.28 -15.70 -4.18
C GLY A 55 12.71 -15.08 -2.85
N PHE A 56 11.86 -14.28 -2.23
CA PHE A 56 12.12 -13.60 -0.98
C PHE A 56 11.21 -14.13 0.13
N GLY A 57 11.77 -14.27 1.34
CA GLY A 57 11.06 -14.72 2.53
C GLY A 57 11.70 -14.20 3.81
N GLN A 58 11.16 -14.63 4.95
CA GLN A 58 11.67 -14.19 6.26
C GLN A 58 13.14 -14.59 6.47
N ASN A 59 13.58 -15.76 5.95
CA ASN A 59 14.95 -16.20 6.09
C ASN A 59 15.94 -15.35 5.31
N SER A 60 15.50 -14.69 4.24
CA SER A 60 16.34 -13.79 3.43
C SER A 60 16.89 -12.61 4.23
N LEU A 61 16.29 -12.27 5.38
CA LEU A 61 16.78 -11.21 6.27
C LEU A 61 17.87 -11.70 7.24
N LYS A 62 18.09 -13.00 7.36
CA LYS A 62 19.08 -13.55 8.29
C LYS A 62 20.50 -13.10 7.91
N GLY A 63 21.33 -12.92 8.93
CA GLY A 63 22.73 -12.53 8.76
C GLY A 63 22.93 -11.11 8.25
N GLY A 64 21.92 -10.22 8.35
CA GLY A 64 22.03 -8.82 7.95
C GLY A 64 22.17 -8.62 6.44
N THR A 65 21.66 -9.55 5.64
CA THR A 65 21.80 -9.53 4.19
C THR A 65 21.04 -8.36 3.54
N MET A 66 19.89 -7.97 4.13
CA MET A 66 19.01 -6.92 3.62
C MET A 66 18.69 -5.88 4.73
N PRO A 67 19.63 -4.97 5.06
CA PRO A 67 19.46 -4.03 6.15
C PRO A 67 18.33 -3.00 5.91
N THR A 68 18.15 -2.54 4.68
CA THR A 68 17.06 -1.61 4.32
C THR A 68 15.71 -2.25 4.55
N LEU A 69 15.53 -3.46 4.04
CA LEU A 69 14.26 -4.19 4.20
C LEU A 69 14.01 -4.60 5.66
N SER A 70 15.06 -4.97 6.40
CA SER A 70 14.97 -5.22 7.84
C SER A 70 14.49 -3.99 8.62
N ARG A 71 14.90 -2.79 8.21
CA ARG A 71 14.41 -1.52 8.76
C ARG A 71 12.94 -1.30 8.42
N LEU A 72 12.52 -1.50 7.17
CA LEU A 72 11.11 -1.38 6.76
C LEU A 72 10.19 -2.32 7.54
N VAL A 73 10.63 -3.57 7.78
CA VAL A 73 9.92 -4.52 8.64
C VAL A 73 9.80 -4.03 10.07
N LYS A 74 10.86 -3.48 10.64
CA LYS A 74 10.88 -2.98 12.01
C LYS A 74 10.03 -1.72 12.20
N GLU A 75 10.03 -0.84 11.19
CA GLU A 75 9.34 0.45 11.21
C GLU A 75 7.92 0.38 10.62
N GLY A 76 7.45 -0.79 10.20
CA GLY A 76 6.20 -0.97 9.50
C GLY A 76 5.32 -2.08 10.06
N ALA A 77 4.34 -2.48 9.26
CA ALA A 77 3.45 -3.60 9.48
C ALA A 77 3.82 -4.77 8.57
N VAL A 78 3.78 -6.00 9.07
CA VAL A 78 4.26 -7.16 8.34
C VAL A 78 3.41 -8.40 8.58
N THR A 79 3.18 -9.17 7.51
CA THR A 79 2.88 -10.61 7.56
C THR A 79 3.84 -11.38 6.66
N TRP A 80 4.21 -12.58 7.08
CA TRP A 80 5.05 -13.49 6.30
C TRP A 80 4.22 -14.55 5.58
N SER A 81 2.90 -14.50 5.73
CA SER A 81 1.96 -15.51 5.28
C SER A 81 0.81 -14.93 4.45
N ALA A 82 1.06 -13.89 3.67
CA ALA A 82 0.07 -13.45 2.69
C ALA A 82 -0.11 -14.53 1.60
N THR A 83 -1.35 -14.83 1.26
CA THR A 83 -1.64 -15.85 0.24
C THR A 83 -1.42 -15.29 -1.17
N ALA A 84 -0.67 -16.01 -2.01
CA ALA A 84 -0.56 -15.74 -3.43
C ALA A 84 -1.81 -16.24 -4.18
N VAL A 85 -1.70 -16.50 -5.48
CA VAL A 85 -2.79 -17.03 -6.32
C VAL A 85 -2.39 -18.34 -6.99
N LYS A 86 -3.33 -18.99 -7.67
CA LYS A 86 -3.08 -20.12 -8.57
C LYS A 86 -3.54 -19.78 -9.98
N PRO A 87 -2.75 -20.11 -11.00
CA PRO A 87 -1.40 -20.68 -10.92
C PRO A 87 -0.40 -19.70 -10.26
N ALA A 88 0.50 -20.23 -9.42
CA ALA A 88 1.48 -19.44 -8.67
C ALA A 88 2.71 -19.12 -9.54
N LEU A 89 2.46 -18.47 -10.66
CA LEU A 89 3.43 -18.07 -11.66
C LEU A 89 3.59 -16.55 -11.66
N ARG A 90 4.72 -16.04 -12.15
CA ARG A 90 5.06 -14.60 -12.16
C ARG A 90 3.93 -13.74 -12.74
N LEU A 91 3.54 -14.00 -13.99
CA LEU A 91 2.58 -13.18 -14.70
C LEU A 91 1.16 -13.23 -14.11
N PRO A 92 0.56 -14.40 -13.80
CA PRO A 92 -0.73 -14.47 -13.11
C PRO A 92 -0.72 -13.79 -11.74
N THR A 93 0.33 -14.01 -10.95
CA THR A 93 0.45 -13.41 -9.60
C THR A 93 0.57 -11.88 -9.67
N MET A 94 1.37 -11.36 -10.60
CA MET A 94 1.48 -9.91 -10.80
C MET A 94 0.18 -9.31 -11.34
N ALA A 95 -0.53 -10.01 -12.23
CA ALA A 95 -1.84 -9.57 -12.72
C ALA A 95 -2.86 -9.46 -11.58
N SER A 96 -2.93 -10.47 -10.71
CA SER A 96 -3.80 -10.44 -9.52
C SER A 96 -3.43 -9.30 -8.56
N LEU A 97 -2.13 -9.07 -8.35
CA LEU A 97 -1.64 -8.00 -7.47
C LEU A 97 -2.08 -6.62 -7.93
N ILE A 98 -2.02 -6.33 -9.23
CA ILE A 98 -2.35 -5.00 -9.76
C ILE A 98 -3.83 -4.82 -10.12
N THR A 99 -4.59 -5.90 -10.31
CA THR A 99 -6.03 -5.83 -10.61
C THR A 99 -6.91 -6.04 -9.37
N GLY A 100 -6.34 -6.50 -8.25
CA GLY A 100 -7.12 -6.85 -7.06
C GLY A 100 -8.12 -7.98 -7.29
N MET A 101 -7.94 -8.78 -8.34
CA MET A 101 -8.88 -9.83 -8.77
C MET A 101 -8.19 -11.18 -8.91
N PRO A 102 -8.92 -12.30 -8.71
CA PRO A 102 -8.39 -13.63 -8.91
C PRO A 102 -8.20 -13.94 -10.39
N VAL A 103 -7.42 -14.98 -10.66
CA VAL A 103 -7.00 -15.39 -12.01
C VAL A 103 -8.19 -15.64 -12.95
N GLU A 104 -9.29 -16.17 -12.44
CA GLU A 104 -10.51 -16.47 -13.21
C GLU A 104 -11.15 -15.20 -13.77
N LYS A 105 -11.04 -14.07 -13.06
CA LYS A 105 -11.59 -12.78 -13.48
C LYS A 105 -10.68 -12.04 -14.44
N HIS A 106 -9.40 -11.85 -14.11
CA HIS A 106 -8.49 -11.14 -15.02
C HIS A 106 -8.06 -12.00 -16.22
N GLY A 107 -8.17 -13.32 -16.14
CA GLY A 107 -8.01 -14.26 -17.25
C GLY A 107 -6.58 -14.56 -17.67
N ILE A 108 -5.57 -14.11 -16.94
CA ILE A 108 -4.15 -14.39 -17.20
C ILE A 108 -3.76 -15.69 -16.51
N THR A 109 -3.58 -16.77 -17.28
CA THR A 109 -3.23 -18.11 -16.79
C THR A 109 -1.87 -18.61 -17.29
N TRP A 110 -1.17 -17.83 -18.10
CA TRP A 110 0.12 -18.16 -18.72
C TRP A 110 1.24 -17.28 -18.16
N ASN A 111 2.51 -17.65 -18.45
CA ASN A 111 3.69 -17.01 -17.84
C ASN A 111 4.70 -16.48 -18.86
N THR A 112 4.29 -16.29 -20.11
CA THR A 112 5.12 -15.75 -21.19
C THR A 112 4.45 -14.54 -21.81
N PHE A 113 5.22 -13.65 -22.44
CA PHE A 113 4.61 -12.58 -23.24
C PHE A 113 4.01 -13.17 -24.52
N GLU A 114 2.70 -12.99 -24.71
CA GLU A 114 1.96 -13.45 -25.89
C GLU A 114 1.03 -12.34 -26.39
N PHE A 115 1.53 -11.57 -27.33
CA PHE A 115 0.79 -10.41 -27.87
C PHE A 115 -0.63 -10.75 -28.34
N SER A 116 -0.82 -11.92 -28.92
CA SER A 116 -2.12 -12.39 -29.41
C SER A 116 -3.18 -12.61 -28.34
N ARG A 117 -2.77 -12.78 -27.08
CA ARG A 117 -3.70 -12.97 -25.94
C ARG A 117 -4.23 -11.66 -25.36
N GLY A 118 -3.63 -10.52 -25.75
CA GLY A 118 -4.04 -9.21 -25.25
C GLY A 118 -3.69 -8.97 -23.78
N TYR A 119 -4.36 -8.01 -23.17
CA TYR A 119 -4.15 -7.56 -21.79
C TYR A 119 -5.09 -8.27 -20.81
N PRO A 120 -4.88 -8.13 -19.47
CA PRO A 120 -5.86 -8.56 -18.49
C PRO A 120 -7.25 -8.02 -18.79
N ARG A 121 -8.29 -8.82 -18.59
CA ARG A 121 -9.68 -8.41 -18.84
C ARG A 121 -10.16 -7.38 -17.84
N ALA A 122 -9.63 -7.45 -16.62
CA ALA A 122 -9.96 -6.55 -15.53
C ALA A 122 -9.14 -5.25 -15.60
N PRO A 123 -9.72 -4.10 -15.23
CA PRO A 123 -8.97 -2.89 -14.99
C PRO A 123 -7.98 -3.08 -13.84
N SER A 124 -6.85 -2.41 -13.92
CA SER A 124 -5.79 -2.41 -12.93
C SER A 124 -5.89 -1.20 -11.99
N VAL A 125 -5.08 -1.18 -10.95
CA VAL A 125 -4.92 0.01 -10.09
C VAL A 125 -4.50 1.24 -10.91
N PHE A 126 -3.77 1.09 -12.00
CA PHE A 126 -3.35 2.18 -12.88
C PHE A 126 -4.54 2.84 -13.58
N ASP A 127 -5.47 2.04 -14.12
CA ASP A 127 -6.70 2.53 -14.75
C ASP A 127 -7.53 3.38 -13.76
N TYR A 128 -7.63 2.93 -12.50
CA TYR A 128 -8.39 3.66 -11.49
C TYR A 128 -7.69 4.91 -10.98
N LEU A 129 -6.37 4.93 -10.95
CA LEU A 129 -5.60 6.13 -10.61
C LEU A 129 -5.79 7.22 -11.67
N ASP A 130 -5.78 6.84 -12.93
CA ASP A 130 -6.08 7.73 -14.05
C ASP A 130 -7.49 8.32 -13.94
N LEU A 131 -8.51 7.48 -13.73
CA LEU A 131 -9.90 7.89 -13.55
C LEU A 131 -10.11 8.76 -12.28
N SER A 132 -9.21 8.69 -11.30
CA SER A 132 -9.30 9.45 -10.05
C SER A 132 -8.77 10.88 -10.14
N GLY A 133 -8.79 11.48 -11.31
CA GLY A 133 -8.35 12.85 -11.55
C GLY A 133 -6.92 12.97 -12.05
N GLY A 134 -6.44 11.98 -12.82
CA GLY A 134 -5.15 12.03 -13.50
C GLY A 134 -3.99 11.88 -12.51
N ARG A 135 -4.02 10.86 -11.67
CA ARG A 135 -2.90 10.53 -10.78
C ARG A 135 -1.86 9.73 -11.55
N ASP A 136 -0.72 10.34 -11.80
CA ASP A 136 0.38 9.73 -12.52
C ASP A 136 0.90 8.47 -11.84
N SER A 137 1.19 7.47 -12.63
CA SER A 137 1.79 6.22 -12.17
C SER A 137 2.91 5.77 -13.10
N ALA A 138 3.87 5.04 -12.55
CA ALA A 138 4.98 4.47 -13.30
C ALA A 138 5.24 3.04 -12.87
N ILE A 139 5.58 2.18 -13.84
CA ILE A 139 5.92 0.78 -13.60
C ILE A 139 7.25 0.43 -14.26
N PHE A 140 8.17 -0.14 -13.48
CA PHE A 140 9.49 -0.57 -13.94
C PHE A 140 9.62 -2.07 -13.80
N LEU A 141 9.60 -2.77 -14.93
CA LEU A 141 9.57 -4.22 -15.01
C LEU A 141 10.91 -4.77 -15.52
N MET A 142 11.39 -5.85 -14.88
CA MET A 142 12.63 -6.53 -15.22
C MET A 142 12.40 -7.92 -15.83
N ASP A 143 11.19 -8.21 -16.30
CA ASP A 143 10.88 -9.48 -16.97
C ASP A 143 9.94 -9.25 -18.14
N GLU A 144 10.24 -9.89 -19.25
CA GLU A 144 9.52 -9.76 -20.51
C GLU A 144 8.08 -10.28 -20.41
N SER A 145 7.83 -11.34 -19.61
CA SER A 145 6.49 -11.88 -19.43
C SER A 145 5.50 -10.83 -18.91
N LEU A 146 5.99 -9.89 -18.10
CA LEU A 146 5.17 -8.84 -17.50
C LEU A 146 4.77 -7.74 -18.49
N TYR A 147 5.29 -7.72 -19.73
CA TYR A 147 4.83 -6.79 -20.77
C TYR A 147 3.36 -6.99 -21.10
N GLN A 148 2.81 -8.15 -20.81
CA GLN A 148 1.39 -8.44 -20.92
C GLN A 148 0.52 -7.52 -20.06
N LEU A 149 1.10 -6.89 -19.04
CA LEU A 149 0.41 -6.00 -18.09
C LEU A 149 0.58 -4.51 -18.44
N ALA A 150 1.49 -4.21 -19.39
CA ALA A 150 1.83 -2.85 -19.76
C ALA A 150 0.84 -2.32 -20.81
N ARG A 151 -0.39 -2.00 -20.40
CA ARG A 151 -1.33 -1.30 -21.26
C ARG A 151 -0.79 0.09 -21.59
N PRO A 152 -0.98 0.57 -22.83
CA PRO A 152 -0.68 1.96 -23.19
C PRO A 152 -1.72 2.89 -22.57
N GLU A 153 -1.52 3.25 -21.31
CA GLU A 153 -2.38 4.19 -20.59
C GLU A 153 -1.82 5.61 -20.70
N PRO A 154 -2.67 6.65 -20.74
CA PRO A 154 -2.22 8.04 -20.93
C PRO A 154 -1.33 8.55 -19.80
N TYR A 155 -1.53 8.07 -18.56
CA TYR A 155 -0.86 8.56 -17.35
C TYR A 155 0.02 7.52 -16.66
N THR A 156 0.32 6.42 -17.34
CA THR A 156 1.21 5.38 -16.83
C THR A 156 2.46 5.27 -17.69
N ASP A 157 3.61 5.57 -17.11
CA ASP A 157 4.88 5.42 -17.78
C ASP A 157 5.47 4.04 -17.55
N TYR A 158 5.93 3.42 -18.62
CA TYR A 158 6.53 2.10 -18.60
C TYR A 158 8.01 2.15 -18.96
N GLN A 159 8.81 1.53 -18.12
CA GLN A 159 10.19 1.24 -18.44
C GLN A 159 10.45 -0.24 -18.23
N MET A 160 10.74 -0.94 -19.30
CA MET A 160 10.87 -2.39 -19.30
C MET A 160 12.26 -2.80 -19.74
N CYS A 161 12.67 -3.94 -19.21
CA CYS A 161 13.86 -4.65 -19.61
C CYS A 161 13.45 -5.95 -20.30
N GLY A 162 13.99 -6.25 -21.48
CA GLY A 162 13.64 -7.43 -22.24
C GLY A 162 14.65 -7.73 -23.33
N PRO A 163 14.34 -8.58 -24.32
CA PRO A 163 15.26 -9.02 -25.36
C PRO A 163 15.92 -7.87 -26.14
N LEU A 164 15.20 -6.76 -26.29
CA LEU A 164 15.71 -5.55 -26.93
C LEU A 164 16.58 -4.69 -26.01
N LYS A 165 16.65 -5.02 -24.70
CA LYS A 165 17.46 -4.36 -23.70
C LYS A 165 18.12 -5.42 -22.81
N PRO A 166 19.12 -6.17 -23.33
CA PRO A 166 19.68 -7.34 -22.63
C PRO A 166 20.44 -6.99 -21.35
N GLU A 167 20.83 -5.75 -21.15
CA GLU A 167 21.57 -5.29 -19.97
C GLU A 167 20.66 -4.91 -18.79
N CYS A 168 19.65 -5.73 -18.53
CA CYS A 168 18.73 -5.48 -17.43
C CYS A 168 19.25 -6.06 -16.12
N SER A 169 20.04 -5.27 -15.41
CA SER A 169 20.46 -5.52 -14.03
C SER A 169 19.65 -4.69 -13.04
N THR A 170 19.67 -5.08 -11.79
CA THR A 170 19.06 -4.33 -10.68
C THR A 170 19.57 -2.88 -10.61
N ASP A 171 20.86 -2.64 -10.88
CA ASP A 171 21.41 -1.29 -10.94
C ASP A 171 20.89 -0.50 -12.16
N ARG A 172 20.64 -1.16 -13.27
CA ARG A 172 20.11 -0.52 -14.49
C ARG A 172 18.68 -0.02 -14.28
N ILE A 173 17.82 -0.80 -13.62
CA ILE A 173 16.43 -0.36 -13.35
C ILE A 173 16.42 0.88 -12.44
N VAL A 174 17.29 0.93 -11.42
CA VAL A 174 17.46 2.11 -10.55
C VAL A 174 17.91 3.34 -11.36
N SER A 175 18.83 3.13 -12.31
CA SER A 175 19.27 4.20 -13.22
C SER A 175 18.12 4.75 -14.06
N TYR A 176 17.23 3.89 -14.57
CA TYR A 176 16.04 4.31 -15.32
C TYR A 176 15.04 5.08 -14.44
N ILE A 177 14.82 4.64 -13.22
CA ILE A 177 13.96 5.34 -12.25
C ILE A 177 14.53 6.73 -11.97
N ARG A 178 15.84 6.85 -11.72
CA ARG A 178 16.51 8.15 -11.51
C ARG A 178 16.38 9.06 -12.73
N GLN A 179 16.55 8.54 -13.95
CA GLN A 179 16.35 9.31 -15.17
C GLN A 179 14.91 9.79 -15.33
N TYR A 180 13.94 8.95 -15.00
CA TYR A 180 12.53 9.31 -15.00
C TYR A 180 12.25 10.49 -14.04
N PHE A 181 12.71 10.39 -12.79
CA PHE A 181 12.54 11.46 -11.79
C PHE A 181 13.23 12.76 -12.22
N ASN A 182 14.42 12.69 -12.77
CA ASN A 182 15.14 13.87 -13.28
C ASN A 182 14.35 14.56 -14.41
N LYS A 183 13.71 13.80 -15.29
CA LYS A 183 12.87 14.36 -16.35
C LYS A 183 11.58 14.95 -15.79
N ALA A 184 10.90 14.25 -14.89
CA ALA A 184 9.67 14.72 -14.25
C ALA A 184 9.87 16.05 -13.50
N THR A 185 11.02 16.21 -12.84
CA THR A 185 11.33 17.44 -12.07
C THR A 185 11.90 18.57 -12.92
N SER A 186 12.47 18.27 -14.09
CA SER A 186 13.01 19.30 -14.99
C SER A 186 11.98 19.90 -15.95
N GLY A 187 10.74 19.45 -15.91
CA GLY A 187 9.69 19.87 -16.84
C GLY A 187 9.88 19.36 -18.28
N HIS A 188 10.79 18.42 -18.48
CA HIS A 188 11.03 17.81 -19.79
C HIS A 188 10.20 16.55 -19.92
N GLY A 189 9.16 16.59 -20.74
CA GLY A 189 8.37 15.44 -21.12
C GLY A 189 8.88 14.73 -22.38
N TYR A 190 8.30 13.58 -22.69
CA TYR A 190 8.45 12.94 -24.00
C TYR A 190 7.39 13.52 -24.95
N GLY A 191 7.83 14.23 -26.00
CA GLY A 191 6.92 14.85 -26.95
C GLY A 191 6.07 15.95 -26.31
N HIS A 192 4.75 15.79 -26.34
CA HIS A 192 3.79 16.73 -25.74
C HIS A 192 3.35 16.37 -24.31
N ALA A 193 3.78 15.22 -23.77
CA ALA A 193 3.45 14.80 -22.42
C ALA A 193 4.44 15.39 -21.43
N ILE A 194 3.94 16.08 -20.42
CA ILE A 194 4.73 16.52 -19.26
C ILE A 194 4.76 15.34 -18.30
N LEU A 195 5.96 14.84 -17.98
CA LEU A 195 6.12 13.83 -16.95
C LEU A 195 5.91 14.47 -15.58
N SER A 196 5.17 13.81 -14.73
CA SER A 196 4.96 14.19 -13.33
C SER A 196 5.62 13.19 -12.39
N LEU A 197 5.83 13.58 -11.14
CA LEU A 197 6.26 12.64 -10.11
C LEU A 197 5.12 11.63 -9.84
N PRO A 198 5.41 10.32 -9.87
CA PRO A 198 4.36 9.32 -9.81
C PRO A 198 3.73 9.28 -8.42
N HIS A 199 2.41 9.30 -8.35
CA HIS A 199 1.66 9.00 -7.14
C HIS A 199 1.76 7.52 -6.78
N PHE A 200 1.92 6.65 -7.78
CA PHE A 200 2.13 5.23 -7.61
C PHE A 200 3.28 4.73 -8.47
N LEU A 201 4.32 4.22 -7.83
CA LEU A 201 5.49 3.64 -8.47
C LEU A 201 5.55 2.14 -8.16
N VAL A 202 5.60 1.31 -9.20
CA VAL A 202 5.86 -0.13 -9.07
C VAL A 202 7.25 -0.46 -9.57
N VAL A 203 8.03 -1.17 -8.76
CA VAL A 203 9.40 -1.61 -9.07
C VAL A 203 9.52 -3.11 -8.91
N HIS A 204 9.67 -3.83 -10.02
CA HIS A 204 9.87 -5.28 -10.03
C HIS A 204 11.35 -5.64 -9.95
N LEU A 205 11.75 -6.43 -8.95
CA LEU A 205 13.13 -6.83 -8.65
C LEU A 205 13.25 -8.36 -8.52
N PRO A 206 13.34 -9.10 -9.64
CA PRO A 206 13.30 -10.57 -9.65
C PRO A 206 14.67 -11.22 -9.40
N GLU A 207 15.75 -10.46 -9.23
CA GLU A 207 17.12 -10.98 -9.27
C GLU A 207 17.38 -12.09 -8.25
N ALA A 208 16.88 -11.93 -7.02
CA ALA A 208 17.08 -12.92 -5.96
C ALA A 208 16.41 -14.26 -6.33
N GLY A 209 15.18 -14.24 -6.84
CA GLY A 209 14.48 -15.44 -7.29
C GLY A 209 15.20 -16.14 -8.43
N ARG A 210 15.65 -15.40 -9.45
CA ARG A 210 16.41 -15.95 -10.59
C ARG A 210 17.71 -16.59 -10.16
N VAL A 211 18.46 -15.95 -9.26
CA VAL A 211 19.73 -16.49 -8.78
C VAL A 211 19.49 -17.67 -7.84
N GLY A 212 18.51 -17.60 -6.96
CA GLY A 212 18.12 -18.70 -6.07
C GLY A 212 17.76 -19.97 -6.86
N ALA A 213 16.92 -19.84 -7.87
CA ALA A 213 16.52 -20.95 -8.74
C ALA A 213 17.68 -21.53 -9.55
N SER A 214 18.60 -20.70 -10.05
CA SER A 214 19.70 -21.15 -10.91
C SER A 214 20.96 -21.60 -10.16
N ARG A 215 21.23 -21.05 -8.96
CA ARG A 215 22.48 -21.28 -8.20
C ARG A 215 22.24 -21.90 -6.83
N GLY A 216 20.99 -22.06 -6.42
CA GLY A 216 20.60 -22.59 -5.12
C GLY A 216 20.34 -21.48 -4.07
N TRP A 217 19.34 -21.71 -3.26
CA TRP A 217 18.79 -20.76 -2.27
C TRP A 217 19.69 -20.54 -1.04
N THR A 218 20.73 -21.36 -0.86
CA THR A 218 21.74 -21.21 0.21
C THR A 218 23.10 -20.75 -0.32
N SER A 219 23.20 -20.50 -1.64
CA SER A 219 24.45 -20.12 -2.31
C SER A 219 24.95 -18.74 -1.87
N LYS A 220 26.23 -18.50 -2.09
CA LYS A 220 26.80 -17.14 -1.91
C LYS A 220 26.19 -16.17 -2.91
N GLU A 221 25.99 -16.63 -4.13
CA GLU A 221 25.40 -15.86 -5.24
C GLU A 221 23.99 -15.37 -4.92
N TYR A 222 23.15 -16.20 -4.30
CA TYR A 222 21.82 -15.81 -3.84
C TYR A 222 21.90 -14.74 -2.74
N ARG A 223 22.78 -14.88 -1.76
CA ARG A 223 22.98 -13.84 -0.74
C ARG A 223 23.49 -12.53 -1.33
N ASP A 224 24.36 -12.60 -2.33
CA ASP A 224 24.84 -11.40 -3.03
C ASP A 224 23.73 -10.75 -3.86
N ALA A 225 22.82 -11.55 -4.47
CA ALA A 225 21.63 -11.03 -5.15
C ALA A 225 20.67 -10.33 -4.18
N LEU A 226 20.42 -10.90 -2.99
CA LEU A 226 19.63 -10.25 -1.94
C LEU A 226 20.21 -8.87 -1.54
N ARG A 227 21.54 -8.77 -1.41
CA ARG A 227 22.19 -7.48 -1.11
C ARG A 227 22.00 -6.47 -2.23
N ARG A 228 22.07 -6.89 -3.51
CA ARG A 228 21.81 -5.99 -4.65
C ARG A 228 20.36 -5.52 -4.69
N VAL A 229 19.42 -6.41 -4.41
CA VAL A 229 17.99 -6.07 -4.31
C VAL A 229 17.77 -5.07 -3.17
N ASP A 230 18.34 -5.29 -1.98
CA ASP A 230 18.23 -4.36 -0.85
C ASP A 230 18.82 -2.98 -1.16
N LYS A 231 20.00 -2.97 -1.82
CA LYS A 231 20.62 -1.73 -2.29
C LYS A 231 19.73 -0.98 -3.29
N ALA A 232 19.05 -1.69 -4.19
CA ALA A 232 18.13 -1.09 -5.14
C ALA A 232 16.92 -0.46 -4.43
N ILE A 233 16.32 -1.15 -3.46
CA ILE A 233 15.25 -0.62 -2.62
C ILE A 233 15.71 0.68 -1.94
N HIS A 234 16.90 0.65 -1.30
CA HIS A 234 17.50 1.83 -0.68
C HIS A 234 17.65 2.97 -1.67
N SER A 235 18.26 2.70 -2.84
CA SER A 235 18.52 3.74 -3.85
C SER A 235 17.24 4.37 -4.42
N VAL A 236 16.15 3.60 -4.55
CA VAL A 236 14.84 4.15 -4.95
C VAL A 236 14.27 5.04 -3.84
N MET A 237 14.40 4.63 -2.58
CA MET A 237 13.98 5.47 -1.44
C MET A 237 14.81 6.76 -1.34
N ASP A 238 16.10 6.70 -1.65
CA ASP A 238 16.98 7.89 -1.71
C ASP A 238 16.53 8.87 -2.79
N ILE A 239 16.07 8.39 -3.95
CA ILE A 239 15.51 9.26 -5.00
C ILE A 239 14.31 10.05 -4.44
N TYR A 240 13.40 9.40 -3.70
CA TYR A 240 12.29 10.09 -3.05
C TYR A 240 12.74 11.06 -1.96
N GLN A 241 13.79 10.71 -1.21
CA GLN A 241 14.39 11.59 -0.21
C GLN A 241 15.01 12.84 -0.84
N GLU A 242 15.75 12.70 -1.94
CA GLU A 242 16.33 13.81 -2.71
C GLU A 242 15.27 14.79 -3.21
N GLN A 243 14.05 14.31 -3.48
CA GLN A 243 12.90 15.13 -3.89
C GLN A 243 12.07 15.66 -2.71
N GLY A 244 12.48 15.41 -1.45
CA GLY A 244 11.76 15.84 -0.26
C GLY A 244 10.42 15.13 -0.03
N LEU A 245 10.22 13.95 -0.64
CA LEU A 245 8.94 13.21 -0.62
C LEU A 245 8.81 12.20 0.52
N THR A 246 9.87 11.91 1.28
CA THR A 246 9.90 10.85 2.30
C THR A 246 8.73 10.93 3.29
N LYS A 247 8.39 12.15 3.76
CA LYS A 247 7.30 12.38 4.72
C LYS A 247 5.89 12.31 4.10
N ARG A 248 5.80 12.02 2.82
CA ARG A 248 4.56 11.93 2.05
C ARG A 248 4.47 10.60 1.29
N THR A 249 5.34 9.64 1.63
CA THR A 249 5.46 8.37 0.92
C THR A 249 5.24 7.18 1.83
N THR A 250 4.48 6.20 1.35
CA THR A 250 4.33 4.88 1.94
C THR A 250 4.93 3.83 1.02
N GLN A 251 5.65 2.87 1.58
CA GLN A 251 6.26 1.78 0.83
C GLN A 251 5.54 0.46 1.15
N PHE A 252 5.28 -0.32 0.10
CA PHE A 252 4.87 -1.71 0.18
C PHE A 252 5.94 -2.61 -0.39
N VAL A 253 6.14 -3.76 0.20
CA VAL A 253 7.02 -4.80 -0.33
C VAL A 253 6.30 -6.14 -0.27
N THR A 254 6.27 -6.85 -1.40
CA THR A 254 5.75 -8.21 -1.49
C THR A 254 6.59 -9.04 -2.44
N SER A 255 6.26 -10.31 -2.61
CA SER A 255 6.98 -11.21 -3.51
C SER A 255 6.00 -11.99 -4.39
N LEU A 256 6.36 -12.21 -5.65
CA LEU A 256 5.57 -13.05 -6.58
C LEU A 256 5.79 -14.54 -6.31
N SER A 257 6.91 -14.89 -5.68
CA SER A 257 7.21 -16.25 -5.23
C SER A 257 7.93 -16.22 -3.88
N PRO A 258 7.69 -17.21 -2.99
CA PRO A 258 8.41 -17.29 -1.73
C PRO A 258 9.88 -17.71 -1.96
N GLU A 259 10.70 -17.53 -0.92
CA GLU A 259 12.05 -18.11 -0.88
C GLU A 259 11.98 -19.62 -1.06
N GLY A 260 12.81 -20.17 -1.94
CA GLY A 260 12.80 -21.58 -2.27
C GLY A 260 11.95 -21.94 -3.49
N SER A 261 11.23 -21.00 -4.08
CA SER A 261 10.35 -21.22 -5.24
C SER A 261 10.72 -20.34 -6.43
N ASP A 262 10.71 -20.93 -7.62
CA ASP A 262 10.91 -20.23 -8.89
C ASP A 262 9.55 -19.69 -9.39
N ALA A 263 9.46 -18.39 -9.65
CA ALA A 263 8.26 -17.76 -10.21
C ALA A 263 7.92 -18.21 -11.65
N ASN A 264 8.80 -18.98 -12.29
CA ASN A 264 8.55 -19.59 -13.60
C ASN A 264 7.96 -21.00 -13.52
N GLN A 265 7.84 -21.58 -12.34
CA GLN A 265 7.41 -22.96 -12.15
C GLN A 265 6.25 -23.02 -11.14
N GLU A 266 5.19 -23.71 -11.52
CA GLU A 266 4.11 -24.00 -10.57
C GLU A 266 4.65 -24.93 -9.48
N PRO A 267 4.43 -24.63 -8.19
CA PRO A 267 4.83 -25.52 -7.11
C PRO A 267 4.19 -26.91 -7.26
N ALA A 268 4.98 -27.94 -6.96
CA ALA A 268 4.54 -29.34 -7.10
C ALA A 268 3.40 -29.72 -6.15
N ASP A 269 3.30 -29.04 -5.02
CA ASP A 269 2.20 -29.24 -4.08
C ASP A 269 0.95 -28.43 -4.49
N ALA A 270 -0.22 -28.91 -4.06
CA ALA A 270 -1.47 -28.25 -4.36
C ALA A 270 -1.73 -27.00 -3.51
N ALA A 271 -0.84 -26.66 -2.58
CA ALA A 271 -1.01 -25.53 -1.68
C ALA A 271 -0.81 -24.18 -2.41
N VAL A 272 -1.58 -23.17 -2.02
CA VAL A 272 -1.33 -21.80 -2.46
C VAL A 272 -0.09 -21.29 -1.72
N PRO A 273 0.94 -20.79 -2.41
CA PRO A 273 2.13 -20.29 -1.75
C PRO A 273 1.83 -19.11 -0.83
N MET A 274 2.60 -19.01 0.26
CA MET A 274 2.59 -17.87 1.14
C MET A 274 3.81 -16.99 0.85
N VAL A 275 3.56 -15.68 0.75
CA VAL A 275 4.58 -14.69 0.44
C VAL A 275 4.61 -13.61 1.52
N PRO A 276 5.75 -12.92 1.71
CA PRO A 276 5.81 -11.76 2.61
C PRO A 276 4.98 -10.61 2.06
N TRP A 277 4.38 -9.85 2.99
CA TRP A 277 3.70 -8.61 2.67
C TRP A 277 4.01 -7.60 3.78
N ILE A 278 4.61 -6.46 3.39
CA ILE A 278 5.17 -5.46 4.29
C ILE A 278 4.65 -4.10 3.85
N ALA A 279 4.23 -3.27 4.81
CA ALA A 279 3.90 -1.87 4.60
C ALA A 279 4.70 -1.01 5.59
N SER A 280 5.27 0.09 5.15
CA SER A 280 6.05 1.01 6.00
C SER A 280 5.91 2.45 5.50
N GLY A 281 6.11 3.43 6.38
CA GLY A 281 6.06 4.85 6.02
C GLY A 281 4.84 5.57 6.58
N VAL A 282 4.38 6.58 5.86
CA VAL A 282 3.33 7.49 6.36
C VAL A 282 2.02 6.73 6.61
N GLY A 283 1.43 6.96 7.77
CA GLY A 283 0.14 6.37 8.15
C GLY A 283 0.19 4.91 8.60
N ILE A 284 1.34 4.23 8.51
CA ILE A 284 1.49 2.82 8.86
C ILE A 284 1.93 2.67 10.32
N LYS A 285 1.36 1.70 11.03
CA LYS A 285 1.76 1.32 12.39
C LYS A 285 3.17 0.74 12.40
N PRO A 286 4.11 1.29 13.17
CA PRO A 286 5.44 0.74 13.27
C PRO A 286 5.45 -0.54 14.12
N GLY A 287 6.29 -1.52 13.74
CA GLY A 287 6.50 -2.76 14.49
C GLY A 287 5.24 -3.62 14.64
N TYR A 288 4.30 -3.53 13.69
CA TYR A 288 3.01 -4.17 13.79
C TYR A 288 2.99 -5.53 13.05
N ALA A 289 2.66 -6.59 13.78
CA ALA A 289 2.36 -7.88 13.15
C ALA A 289 0.90 -7.88 12.67
N ILE A 290 0.69 -8.16 11.39
CA ILE A 290 -0.65 -8.23 10.81
C ILE A 290 -1.29 -9.55 11.25
N HIS A 291 -2.51 -9.47 11.79
CA HIS A 291 -3.21 -10.62 12.39
C HIS A 291 -4.29 -11.20 11.47
N GLN A 292 -4.92 -10.37 10.66
CA GLN A 292 -5.93 -10.85 9.71
C GLN A 292 -5.28 -11.49 8.50
N PRO A 293 -5.92 -12.48 7.88
CA PRO A 293 -5.43 -13.05 6.62
C PRO A 293 -5.30 -11.97 5.54
N VAL A 294 -4.17 -11.93 4.89
CA VAL A 294 -3.88 -11.04 3.75
C VAL A 294 -3.72 -11.90 2.49
N SER A 295 -4.32 -11.45 1.40
CA SER A 295 -4.06 -11.96 0.07
C SER A 295 -3.21 -10.96 -0.72
N ILE A 296 -2.42 -11.44 -1.66
CA ILE A 296 -1.69 -10.55 -2.59
C ILE A 296 -2.64 -9.64 -3.37
N LEU A 297 -3.89 -10.06 -3.57
CA LEU A 297 -4.96 -9.26 -4.17
C LEU A 297 -5.22 -7.97 -3.39
N ASP A 298 -5.12 -8.02 -2.06
CA ASP A 298 -5.42 -6.90 -1.16
C ASP A 298 -4.45 -5.72 -1.35
N THR A 299 -3.36 -5.92 -2.08
CA THR A 299 -2.35 -4.89 -2.33
C THR A 299 -2.94 -3.71 -3.08
N GLY A 300 -3.66 -3.95 -4.19
CA GLY A 300 -4.27 -2.87 -4.99
C GLY A 300 -5.25 -2.02 -4.18
N ALA A 301 -6.16 -2.69 -3.44
CA ALA A 301 -7.12 -2.02 -2.57
C ALA A 301 -6.44 -1.21 -1.45
N THR A 302 -5.36 -1.75 -0.88
CA THR A 302 -4.59 -1.06 0.17
C THR A 302 -3.83 0.15 -0.38
N VAL A 303 -3.30 0.07 -1.60
CA VAL A 303 -2.68 1.20 -2.31
C VAL A 303 -3.71 2.32 -2.52
N MET A 304 -4.89 2.01 -3.06
CA MET A 304 -5.97 2.98 -3.23
C MET A 304 -6.35 3.65 -1.90
N ARG A 305 -6.58 2.85 -0.87
CA ARG A 305 -6.88 3.33 0.49
C ARG A 305 -5.78 4.23 1.05
N THR A 306 -4.51 3.89 0.82
CA THR A 306 -3.35 4.68 1.26
C THR A 306 -3.30 6.04 0.58
N LEU A 307 -3.68 6.13 -0.70
CA LEU A 307 -3.80 7.38 -1.46
C LEU A 307 -5.08 8.17 -1.17
N GLY A 308 -5.90 7.73 -0.20
CA GLY A 308 -7.17 8.36 0.15
C GLY A 308 -8.28 8.15 -0.87
N LEU A 309 -8.16 7.12 -1.70
CA LEU A 309 -9.12 6.76 -2.74
C LEU A 309 -9.98 5.57 -2.29
N GLN A 310 -11.17 5.47 -2.85
CA GLN A 310 -12.04 4.32 -2.62
C GLN A 310 -11.59 3.14 -3.49
N THR A 311 -11.72 1.94 -2.94
CA THR A 311 -11.58 0.69 -3.69
C THR A 311 -12.74 0.53 -4.66
N HIS A 312 -12.47 0.01 -5.84
CA HIS A 312 -13.51 -0.26 -6.81
C HIS A 312 -14.40 -1.43 -6.37
N THR A 313 -15.71 -1.31 -6.60
CA THR A 313 -16.71 -2.29 -6.13
C THR A 313 -16.60 -3.66 -6.80
N GLU A 314 -15.97 -3.74 -7.97
CA GLU A 314 -15.77 -5.00 -8.71
C GLU A 314 -14.55 -5.80 -8.23
N TRP A 315 -13.70 -5.21 -7.39
CA TRP A 315 -12.53 -5.89 -6.87
C TRP A 315 -12.92 -6.90 -5.78
N ASP A 316 -12.31 -8.08 -5.82
CA ASP A 316 -12.42 -9.08 -4.74
C ASP A 316 -11.49 -8.76 -3.57
N SER A 317 -10.59 -7.82 -3.77
CA SER A 317 -9.63 -7.36 -2.78
C SER A 317 -10.25 -6.38 -1.79
N ARG A 318 -9.66 -6.31 -0.61
CA ARG A 318 -10.02 -5.36 0.45
C ARG A 318 -8.77 -4.66 0.97
N ALA A 319 -8.91 -3.42 1.42
CA ALA A 319 -7.82 -2.75 2.08
C ALA A 319 -7.48 -3.44 3.42
N VAL A 320 -6.19 -3.60 3.71
CA VAL A 320 -5.70 -4.15 4.97
C VAL A 320 -5.77 -3.04 6.03
N GLU A 321 -6.96 -2.76 6.55
CA GLU A 321 -7.24 -1.60 7.41
C GLU A 321 -6.46 -1.63 8.73
N GLU A 322 -6.16 -2.81 9.27
CA GLU A 322 -5.48 -2.93 10.57
C GLU A 322 -4.05 -2.37 10.60
N ILE A 323 -3.43 -2.14 9.43
CA ILE A 323 -2.07 -1.59 9.37
C ILE A 323 -2.01 -0.08 9.62
N PHE A 324 -3.13 0.63 9.47
CA PHE A 324 -3.14 2.08 9.55
C PHE A 324 -3.17 2.58 11.00
N GLN A 325 -2.45 3.67 11.26
CA GLN A 325 -2.56 4.42 12.51
C GLN A 325 -3.97 5.02 12.64
N ALA A 326 -4.46 5.15 13.88
CA ALA A 326 -5.83 5.61 14.13
C ALA A 326 -6.15 6.98 13.47
N ALA A 327 -5.21 7.92 13.51
CA ALA A 327 -5.37 9.23 12.89
C ALA A 327 -5.48 9.16 11.35
N PHE A 328 -4.80 8.20 10.73
CA PHE A 328 -4.88 7.95 9.28
C PHE A 328 -6.19 7.24 8.90
N ALA A 329 -6.61 6.28 9.72
CA ALA A 329 -7.85 5.55 9.51
C ALA A 329 -9.10 6.46 9.61
N ALA A 330 -9.04 7.51 10.42
CA ALA A 330 -10.10 8.49 10.60
C ALA A 330 -10.18 9.57 9.49
N ALA A 331 -9.19 9.63 8.58
CA ALA A 331 -9.21 10.60 7.49
C ALA A 331 -10.39 10.33 6.55
N PRO A 332 -11.14 11.36 6.10
CA PRO A 332 -12.23 11.16 5.15
C PRO A 332 -11.69 10.59 3.85
N GLN A 333 -12.29 9.50 3.40
CA GLN A 333 -12.04 8.97 2.07
C GLN A 333 -12.65 9.94 1.05
N GLY A 334 -11.87 10.32 0.04
CA GLY A 334 -12.32 11.23 -1.01
C GLY A 334 -13.65 10.78 -1.63
N SER A 335 -14.41 11.74 -2.13
CA SER A 335 -15.74 11.50 -2.73
C SER A 335 -15.69 10.37 -3.75
N SER A 336 -16.67 9.49 -3.67
CA SER A 336 -16.91 8.43 -4.64
C SER A 336 -16.87 8.98 -6.07
N LEU A 337 -16.09 8.32 -6.91
CA LEU A 337 -16.27 8.42 -8.36
C LEU A 337 -17.68 7.87 -8.67
N GLN A 338 -18.61 8.75 -9.01
CA GLN A 338 -19.90 8.40 -9.63
C GLN A 338 -19.71 8.25 -11.12
#